data_eb444cd9e7fc89d1894e2e8c1870a511
#
_entry.id   eb444cd9e7fc89d1894e2e8c1870a511
#
_cell.length_a   1.000
_cell.length_b   1.000
_cell.length_c   1.000
_cell.angle_alpha   90.00
_cell.angle_beta   90.00
_cell.angle_gamma   90.00
#
_symmetry.space_group_name_H-M   'P 1'
#
loop_
_entity.id
_entity.type
_entity.pdbx_description
1 polymer ?
#
loop_
_entity_poly.entity_id
_entity_poly.type
_entity_poly.pdbx_seq_one_letter_code
_entity_poly.pdbx_strand_id
1 'polypeptide(L)'
;QVLSSAASDVYKRQIMGSLLGILGLFTLLSIALLLSENRSAINLKTVLYGLIFQLIFALFILKTPFGAPIFSFLDQSINILIGFSSSGSDFLFKSYIDGVGFHPGLINFAFSTLPTIIFFSSLVAVLYHFGILQTIIKFIARRMQLTLGTSGSETLSVAGNIFLGQTESPLMVRPFVSKMTKSELMAVMTGGFAT
;
A
#
# COMPACT_ATOMS: atom_id res chain seq x y z
N GLN A 1 -17.33 7.86 -40.00
CA GLN A 1 -16.41 8.96 -39.64
C GLN A 1 -16.46 9.33 -38.15
N VAL A 2 -17.65 9.35 -37.52
CA VAL A 2 -17.80 9.68 -36.06
C VAL A 2 -17.15 8.64 -35.15
N LEU A 3 -17.30 7.35 -35.46
CA LEU A 3 -16.66 6.25 -34.70
C LEU A 3 -15.13 6.27 -34.79
N SER A 4 -14.58 6.66 -35.94
CA SER A 4 -13.14 6.81 -36.16
C SER A 4 -12.57 7.99 -35.37
N SER A 5 -13.31 9.11 -35.26
CA SER A 5 -12.93 10.28 -34.47
C SER A 5 -12.92 9.95 -32.96
N ALA A 6 -13.98 9.30 -32.46
CA ALA A 6 -14.05 8.93 -31.05
C ALA A 6 -12.94 7.94 -30.64
N ALA A 7 -12.63 6.96 -31.47
CA ALA A 7 -11.52 6.03 -31.23
C ALA A 7 -10.17 6.75 -31.23
N SER A 8 -9.96 7.71 -32.14
CA SER A 8 -8.75 8.55 -32.19
C SER A 8 -8.59 9.40 -30.93
N ASP A 9 -9.67 9.96 -30.40
CA ASP A 9 -9.63 10.78 -29.19
C ASP A 9 -9.35 9.97 -27.92
N VAL A 10 -9.92 8.76 -27.81
CA VAL A 10 -9.61 7.83 -26.72
C VAL A 10 -8.13 7.43 -26.77
N TYR A 11 -7.62 7.10 -27.95
CA TYR A 11 -6.20 6.73 -28.14
C TYR A 11 -5.25 7.88 -27.79
N LYS A 12 -5.57 9.10 -28.23
CA LYS A 12 -4.80 10.31 -27.88
C LYS A 12 -4.77 10.57 -26.36
N ARG A 13 -5.92 10.43 -25.69
CA ARG A 13 -6.00 10.58 -24.22
C ARG A 13 -5.17 9.52 -23.49
N GLN A 14 -5.17 8.29 -23.98
CA GLN A 14 -4.40 7.20 -23.40
C GLN A 14 -2.88 7.43 -23.55
N ILE A 15 -2.43 7.87 -24.72
CA ILE A 15 -1.02 8.24 -24.96
C ILE A 15 -0.63 9.43 -24.09
N MET A 16 -1.47 10.47 -24.05
CA MET A 16 -1.22 11.65 -23.22
C MET A 16 -1.09 11.27 -21.73
N GLY A 17 -1.98 10.39 -21.22
CA GLY A 17 -1.90 9.90 -19.84
C GLY A 17 -0.60 9.13 -19.56
N SER A 18 -0.15 8.29 -20.50
CA SER A 18 1.10 7.55 -20.38
C SER A 18 2.32 8.47 -20.40
N LEU A 19 2.33 9.47 -21.27
CA LEU A 19 3.41 10.48 -21.33
C LEU A 19 3.47 11.31 -20.05
N LEU A 20 2.32 11.76 -19.53
CA LEU A 20 2.26 12.49 -18.26
C LEU A 20 2.75 11.64 -17.09
N GLY A 21 2.45 10.33 -17.06
CA GLY A 21 2.99 9.41 -16.04
C GLY A 21 4.51 9.30 -16.08
N ILE A 22 5.08 9.17 -17.28
CA ILE A 22 6.54 9.11 -17.47
C ILE A 22 7.18 10.44 -17.06
N LEU A 23 6.63 11.57 -17.51
CA LEU A 23 7.10 12.90 -17.12
C LEU A 23 7.02 13.10 -15.60
N GLY A 24 5.92 12.68 -14.97
CA GLY A 24 5.76 12.73 -13.51
C GLY A 24 6.84 11.94 -12.78
N LEU A 25 7.14 10.72 -13.25
CA LEU A 25 8.20 9.89 -12.68
C LEU A 25 9.57 10.59 -12.77
N PHE A 26 9.93 11.12 -13.95
CA PHE A 26 11.18 11.85 -14.13
C PHE A 26 11.24 13.12 -13.29
N THR A 27 10.13 13.84 -13.17
CA THR A 27 10.04 15.05 -12.34
C THR A 27 10.30 14.72 -10.86
N LEU A 28 9.64 13.69 -10.32
CA LEU A 28 9.85 13.25 -8.93
C LEU A 28 11.29 12.80 -8.67
N LEU A 29 11.87 12.01 -9.57
CA LEU A 29 13.26 11.59 -9.46
C LEU A 29 14.23 12.77 -9.53
N SER A 30 13.94 13.76 -10.39
CA SER A 30 14.74 14.98 -10.49
C SER A 30 14.67 15.82 -9.23
N ILE A 31 13.48 15.98 -8.64
CA ILE A 31 13.29 16.67 -7.36
C ILE A 31 14.07 15.96 -6.25
N ALA A 32 13.97 14.62 -6.17
CA ALA A 32 14.72 13.85 -5.19
C ALA A 32 16.24 14.01 -5.35
N LEU A 33 16.73 14.04 -6.60
CA LEU A 33 18.15 14.29 -6.91
C LEU A 33 18.59 15.72 -6.50
N LEU A 34 17.75 16.71 -6.75
CA LEU A 34 18.04 18.11 -6.40
C LEU A 34 18.10 18.32 -4.88
N LEU A 35 17.22 17.67 -4.13
CA LEU A 35 17.14 17.73 -2.68
C LEU A 35 18.15 16.85 -1.96
N SER A 36 18.90 16.00 -2.68
CA SER A 36 19.90 15.10 -2.09
C SER A 36 21.08 15.87 -1.52
N GLU A 37 21.44 15.58 -0.28
CA GLU A 37 22.64 16.13 0.40
C GLU A 37 23.96 15.69 -0.27
N ASN A 38 24.00 14.46 -0.77
CA ASN A 38 25.19 13.90 -1.45
C ASN A 38 24.82 13.16 -2.72
N ARG A 39 24.87 13.88 -3.84
CA ARG A 39 24.49 13.36 -5.15
C ARG A 39 25.45 12.27 -5.67
N SER A 40 26.73 12.32 -5.28
CA SER A 40 27.72 11.34 -5.72
C SER A 40 27.59 9.98 -4.99
N ALA A 41 26.94 9.96 -3.83
CA ALA A 41 26.70 8.74 -3.06
C ALA A 41 25.43 7.99 -3.48
N ILE A 42 24.66 8.52 -4.46
CA ILE A 42 23.42 7.88 -4.93
C ILE A 42 23.76 6.57 -5.64
N ASN A 43 23.23 5.48 -5.12
CA ASN A 43 23.37 4.16 -5.75
C ASN A 43 22.34 3.99 -6.86
N LEU A 44 22.74 4.33 -8.10
CA LEU A 44 21.89 4.22 -9.28
C LEU A 44 21.40 2.79 -9.53
N LYS A 45 22.13 1.76 -9.09
CA LYS A 45 21.69 0.36 -9.21
C LYS A 45 20.43 0.11 -8.37
N THR A 46 20.42 0.59 -7.14
CA THR A 46 19.25 0.45 -6.25
C THR A 46 18.03 1.18 -6.82
N VAL A 47 18.22 2.39 -7.35
CA VAL A 47 17.13 3.16 -7.98
C VAL A 47 16.60 2.41 -9.22
N LEU A 48 17.49 1.95 -10.08
CA LEU A 48 17.11 1.22 -11.29
C LEU A 48 16.40 -0.09 -10.97
N TYR A 49 16.91 -0.88 -10.02
CA TYR A 49 16.26 -2.12 -9.60
C TYR A 49 14.87 -1.85 -8.98
N GLY A 50 14.72 -0.79 -8.20
CA GLY A 50 13.42 -0.39 -7.66
C GLY A 50 12.41 -0.07 -8.77
N LEU A 51 12.83 0.73 -9.77
CA LEU A 51 11.97 1.08 -10.92
C LEU A 51 11.62 -0.14 -11.79
N ILE A 52 12.61 -0.99 -12.08
CA ILE A 52 12.38 -2.22 -12.84
C ILE A 52 11.42 -3.15 -12.09
N PHE A 53 11.63 -3.34 -10.80
CA PHE A 53 10.76 -4.17 -9.96
C PHE A 53 9.32 -3.63 -9.94
N GLN A 54 9.15 -2.31 -9.77
CA GLN A 54 7.85 -1.65 -9.82
C GLN A 54 7.16 -1.87 -11.19
N LEU A 55 7.90 -1.71 -12.30
CA LEU A 55 7.37 -1.90 -13.64
C LEU A 55 6.98 -3.36 -13.90
N ILE A 56 7.84 -4.31 -13.52
CA ILE A 56 7.56 -5.75 -13.66
C ILE A 56 6.31 -6.11 -12.86
N PHE A 57 6.22 -5.62 -11.62
CA PHE A 57 5.08 -5.91 -10.76
C PHE A 57 3.78 -5.30 -11.32
N ALA A 58 3.84 -4.06 -11.80
CA ALA A 58 2.69 -3.42 -12.45
C ALA A 58 2.25 -4.17 -13.72
N LEU A 59 3.19 -4.57 -14.58
CA LEU A 59 2.88 -5.36 -15.78
C LEU A 59 2.33 -6.75 -15.44
N PHE A 60 2.89 -7.39 -14.43
CA PHE A 60 2.38 -8.68 -13.94
C PHE A 60 0.92 -8.57 -13.50
N ILE A 61 0.60 -7.56 -12.70
CA ILE A 61 -0.76 -7.34 -12.20
C ILE A 61 -1.74 -6.97 -13.32
N LEU A 62 -1.35 -5.99 -14.17
CA LEU A 62 -2.28 -5.36 -15.12
C LEU A 62 -2.40 -6.13 -16.44
N LYS A 63 -1.36 -6.88 -16.85
CA LYS A 63 -1.29 -7.47 -18.18
C LYS A 63 -1.31 -8.99 -18.19
N THR A 64 -1.02 -9.66 -17.05
CA THR A 64 -1.07 -11.12 -17.03
C THR A 64 -2.46 -11.64 -16.68
N PRO A 65 -2.85 -12.82 -17.21
CA PRO A 65 -4.11 -13.45 -16.87
C PRO A 65 -4.20 -13.89 -15.40
N PHE A 66 -3.07 -13.91 -14.69
CA PHE A 66 -2.99 -14.27 -13.27
C PHE A 66 -3.23 -13.08 -12.33
N GLY A 67 -3.01 -11.86 -12.78
CA GLY A 67 -3.20 -10.65 -11.98
C GLY A 67 -4.64 -10.50 -11.51
N ALA A 68 -5.59 -10.51 -12.44
CA ALA A 68 -7.01 -10.33 -12.12
C ALA A 68 -7.57 -11.42 -11.15
N PRO A 69 -7.31 -12.73 -11.33
CA PRO A 69 -7.77 -13.75 -10.37
C PRO A 69 -7.17 -13.60 -8.98
N ILE A 70 -5.88 -13.25 -8.87
CA ILE A 70 -5.22 -13.02 -7.57
C ILE A 70 -5.88 -11.86 -6.85
N PHE A 71 -6.10 -10.75 -7.56
CA PHE A 71 -6.74 -9.58 -6.95
C PHE A 71 -8.21 -9.82 -6.61
N SER A 72 -8.96 -10.53 -7.45
CA SER A 72 -10.34 -10.90 -7.12
C SER A 72 -10.43 -11.82 -5.90
N PHE A 73 -9.50 -12.75 -5.74
CA PHE A 73 -9.42 -13.59 -4.54
C PHE A 73 -9.12 -12.76 -3.28
N LEU A 74 -8.16 -11.83 -3.36
CA LEU A 74 -7.84 -10.93 -2.26
C LEU A 74 -9.03 -10.02 -1.91
N ASP A 75 -9.68 -9.45 -2.92
CA ASP A 75 -10.86 -8.60 -2.76
C ASP A 75 -12.00 -9.37 -2.07
N GLN A 76 -12.32 -10.58 -2.54
CA GLN A 76 -13.32 -11.43 -1.91
C GLN A 76 -12.96 -11.74 -0.45
N SER A 77 -11.69 -12.07 -0.17
CA SER A 77 -11.23 -12.36 1.18
C SER A 77 -11.38 -11.15 2.10
N ILE A 78 -11.01 -9.96 1.63
CA ILE A 78 -11.17 -8.71 2.38
C ILE A 78 -12.65 -8.38 2.58
N ASN A 79 -13.49 -8.55 1.55
CA ASN A 79 -14.93 -8.31 1.65
C ASN A 79 -15.62 -9.26 2.66
N ILE A 80 -15.19 -10.50 2.76
CA ILE A 80 -15.65 -11.44 3.81
C ILE A 80 -15.28 -10.91 5.20
N LEU A 81 -14.04 -10.45 5.39
CA LEU A 81 -13.59 -9.88 6.66
C LEU A 81 -14.36 -8.61 7.02
N ILE A 82 -14.62 -7.73 6.06
CA ILE A 82 -15.46 -6.54 6.24
C ILE A 82 -16.90 -6.96 6.62
N GLY A 83 -17.41 -8.04 6.02
CA GLY A 83 -18.71 -8.61 6.33
C GLY A 83 -18.84 -9.03 7.79
N PHE A 84 -17.80 -9.62 8.38
CA PHE A 84 -17.80 -9.93 9.82
C PHE A 84 -17.85 -8.67 10.69
N SER A 85 -17.11 -7.64 10.33
CA SER A 85 -17.18 -6.34 11.02
C SER A 85 -18.56 -5.71 10.91
N SER A 86 -19.16 -5.74 9.71
CA SER A 86 -20.51 -5.21 9.48
C SER A 86 -21.57 -5.97 10.28
N SER A 87 -21.44 -7.31 10.36
CA SER A 87 -22.35 -8.12 11.17
C SER A 87 -22.27 -7.77 12.66
N GLY A 88 -21.07 -7.50 13.18
CA GLY A 88 -20.88 -7.03 14.55
C GLY A 88 -21.46 -5.61 14.77
N SER A 89 -21.26 -4.71 13.82
CA SER A 89 -21.84 -3.37 13.85
C SER A 89 -23.39 -3.42 13.80
N ASP A 90 -23.93 -4.23 12.91
CA ASP A 90 -25.36 -4.45 12.79
C ASP A 90 -25.96 -4.99 14.10
N PHE A 91 -25.29 -5.93 14.73
CA PHE A 91 -25.71 -6.47 16.01
C PHE A 91 -25.85 -5.39 17.11
N LEU A 92 -24.95 -4.44 17.13
CA LEU A 92 -24.93 -3.37 18.13
C LEU A 92 -25.86 -2.21 17.82
N PHE A 93 -26.02 -1.86 16.55
CA PHE A 93 -26.62 -0.58 16.14
C PHE A 93 -27.87 -0.72 15.28
N LYS A 94 -28.15 -1.93 14.73
CA LYS A 94 -29.34 -2.16 13.92
C LYS A 94 -30.59 -2.24 14.76
N SER A 95 -31.63 -1.54 14.35
CA SER A 95 -32.97 -1.68 14.98
C SER A 95 -33.57 -3.04 14.60
N TYR A 96 -34.07 -3.77 15.61
CA TYR A 96 -34.79 -5.04 15.41
C TYR A 96 -36.29 -4.85 15.24
N ILE A 97 -36.78 -3.62 15.10
CA ILE A 97 -38.19 -3.32 14.86
C ILE A 97 -38.49 -3.54 13.37
N ASP A 98 -39.37 -4.44 13.07
CA ASP A 98 -39.79 -4.73 11.67
C ASP A 98 -40.28 -3.45 10.99
N GLY A 99 -39.75 -3.20 9.77
CA GLY A 99 -40.09 -2.02 8.98
C GLY A 99 -39.24 -0.76 9.28
N VAL A 100 -38.41 -0.77 10.32
CA VAL A 100 -37.49 0.32 10.61
C VAL A 100 -36.11 -0.08 10.10
N GLY A 101 -35.81 0.24 8.83
CA GLY A 101 -34.47 0.15 8.30
C GLY A 101 -33.55 1.20 8.91
N PHE A 102 -32.24 1.08 8.67
CA PHE A 102 -31.31 2.16 8.98
C PHE A 102 -31.77 3.45 8.29
N HIS A 103 -31.98 4.49 9.08
CA HIS A 103 -32.10 5.82 8.48
C HIS A 103 -30.78 6.14 7.76
N PRO A 104 -30.78 6.58 6.48
CA PRO A 104 -29.56 6.87 5.74
C PRO A 104 -28.57 7.79 6.48
N GLY A 105 -29.07 8.67 7.34
CA GLY A 105 -28.25 9.53 8.18
C GLY A 105 -27.56 8.84 9.37
N LEU A 106 -27.93 7.59 9.71
CA LEU A 106 -27.25 6.78 10.74
C LEU A 106 -26.13 5.92 10.14
N ILE A 107 -26.12 5.72 8.83
CA ILE A 107 -24.99 5.10 8.11
C ILE A 107 -23.93 6.18 7.93
N ASN A 108 -23.36 6.61 9.02
CA ASN A 108 -22.29 7.58 9.01
C ASN A 108 -20.95 6.92 9.36
N PHE A 109 -19.90 7.72 9.31
CA PHE A 109 -18.54 7.30 9.64
C PHE A 109 -18.46 6.58 11.01
N ALA A 110 -19.23 7.03 12.01
CA ALA A 110 -19.17 6.48 13.37
C ALA A 110 -19.71 5.04 13.46
N PHE A 111 -20.77 4.70 12.73
CA PHE A 111 -21.44 3.40 12.85
C PHE A 111 -21.01 2.37 11.79
N SER A 112 -20.31 2.80 10.75
CA SER A 112 -19.81 1.93 9.70
C SER A 112 -18.28 1.84 9.70
N THR A 113 -17.60 2.96 9.59
CA THR A 113 -16.14 2.97 9.42
C THR A 113 -15.39 2.71 10.71
N LEU A 114 -15.79 3.31 11.83
CA LEU A 114 -15.09 3.10 13.11
C LEU A 114 -15.12 1.65 13.60
N PRO A 115 -16.26 0.93 13.59
CA PRO A 115 -16.27 -0.50 13.94
C PRO A 115 -15.34 -1.34 13.05
N THR A 116 -15.28 -1.03 11.76
CA THR A 116 -14.37 -1.71 10.83
C THR A 116 -12.91 -1.47 11.20
N ILE A 117 -12.53 -0.24 11.55
CA ILE A 117 -11.16 0.08 12.00
C ILE A 117 -10.82 -0.67 13.28
N ILE A 118 -11.74 -0.70 14.27
CA ILE A 118 -11.53 -1.42 15.53
C ILE A 118 -11.36 -2.92 15.27
N PHE A 119 -12.20 -3.50 14.40
CA PHE A 119 -12.12 -4.90 14.03
C PHE A 119 -10.77 -5.24 13.39
N PHE A 120 -10.35 -4.48 12.38
CA PHE A 120 -9.07 -4.71 11.71
C PHE A 120 -7.88 -4.50 12.64
N SER A 121 -7.90 -3.49 13.49
CA SER A 121 -6.85 -3.28 14.50
C SER A 121 -6.74 -4.47 15.45
N SER A 122 -7.86 -5.00 15.91
CA SER A 122 -7.90 -6.20 16.76
C SER A 122 -7.39 -7.43 16.03
N LEU A 123 -7.81 -7.63 14.78
CA LEU A 123 -7.34 -8.74 13.94
C LEU A 123 -5.82 -8.68 13.71
N VAL A 124 -5.30 -7.51 13.38
CA VAL A 124 -3.85 -7.30 13.21
C VAL A 124 -3.11 -7.59 14.52
N ALA A 125 -3.62 -7.14 15.67
CA ALA A 125 -3.03 -7.41 16.97
C ALA A 125 -2.98 -8.92 17.28
N VAL A 126 -4.04 -9.66 16.96
CA VAL A 126 -4.09 -11.11 17.11
C VAL A 126 -3.08 -11.82 16.20
N LEU A 127 -3.02 -11.46 14.92
CA LEU A 127 -2.05 -11.99 13.95
C LEU A 127 -0.61 -11.67 14.37
N TYR A 128 -0.40 -10.51 14.95
CA TYR A 128 0.89 -10.10 15.49
C TYR A 128 1.26 -10.96 16.72
N HIS A 129 0.33 -11.18 17.64
CA HIS A 129 0.56 -12.01 18.83
C HIS A 129 0.96 -13.45 18.47
N PHE A 130 0.30 -14.06 17.48
CA PHE A 130 0.64 -15.40 17.00
C PHE A 130 1.93 -15.47 16.17
N GLY A 131 2.58 -14.36 15.90
CA GLY A 131 3.83 -14.33 15.11
C GLY A 131 3.63 -14.51 13.59
N ILE A 132 2.40 -14.65 13.14
CA ILE A 132 2.07 -14.86 11.71
C ILE A 132 2.53 -13.65 10.90
N LEU A 133 2.14 -12.48 11.34
CA LEU A 133 2.43 -11.23 10.64
C LEU A 133 3.94 -10.94 10.61
N GLN A 134 4.64 -11.14 11.73
CA GLN A 134 6.09 -10.98 11.78
C GLN A 134 6.83 -11.93 10.83
N THR A 135 6.34 -13.16 10.68
CA THR A 135 6.93 -14.14 9.77
C THR A 135 6.80 -13.70 8.33
N ILE A 136 5.61 -13.24 7.94
CA ILE A 136 5.35 -12.72 6.59
C ILE A 136 6.20 -11.48 6.31
N ILE A 137 6.22 -10.50 7.22
CA ILE A 137 6.98 -9.26 7.08
C ILE A 137 8.49 -9.57 6.96
N LYS A 138 9.03 -10.44 7.81
CA LYS A 138 10.44 -10.84 7.75
C LYS A 138 10.77 -11.53 6.42
N PHE A 139 9.89 -12.39 5.91
CA PHE A 139 10.09 -13.06 4.63
C PHE A 139 10.17 -12.04 3.49
N ILE A 140 9.22 -11.10 3.42
CA ILE A 140 9.21 -10.03 2.41
C ILE A 140 10.45 -9.15 2.54
N ALA A 141 10.75 -8.67 3.75
CA ALA A 141 11.90 -7.82 4.03
C ALA A 141 13.22 -8.48 3.59
N ARG A 142 13.40 -9.77 3.89
CA ARG A 142 14.61 -10.51 3.51
C ARG A 142 14.76 -10.61 1.99
N ARG A 143 13.66 -10.82 1.26
CA ARG A 143 13.68 -10.84 -0.22
C ARG A 143 14.00 -9.48 -0.80
N MET A 144 13.39 -8.44 -0.29
CA MET A 144 13.66 -7.07 -0.72
C MET A 144 15.12 -6.65 -0.43
N GLN A 145 15.65 -6.98 0.73
CA GLN A 145 17.03 -6.70 1.10
C GLN A 145 18.02 -7.34 0.11
N LEU A 146 17.79 -8.59 -0.27
CA LEU A 146 18.65 -9.31 -1.22
C LEU A 146 18.59 -8.75 -2.65
N THR A 147 17.43 -8.21 -3.05
CA THR A 147 17.24 -7.69 -4.41
C THR A 147 17.61 -6.22 -4.55
N LEU A 148 17.28 -5.40 -3.57
CA LEU A 148 17.49 -3.95 -3.62
C LEU A 148 18.78 -3.51 -2.94
N GLY A 149 19.44 -4.39 -2.15
CA GLY A 149 20.65 -4.06 -1.41
C GLY A 149 20.43 -3.02 -0.30
N THR A 150 19.18 -2.94 0.20
CA THR A 150 18.77 -2.02 1.28
C THR A 150 19.15 -2.57 2.66
N SER A 151 19.17 -1.72 3.68
CA SER A 151 19.46 -2.19 5.05
C SER A 151 18.30 -3.00 5.64
N GLY A 152 18.58 -3.80 6.66
CA GLY A 152 17.57 -4.64 7.30
C GLY A 152 16.49 -3.83 8.00
N SER A 153 16.84 -2.72 8.63
CA SER A 153 15.92 -1.88 9.38
C SER A 153 14.96 -1.10 8.50
N GLU A 154 15.46 -0.43 7.44
CA GLU A 154 14.59 0.28 6.49
C GLU A 154 13.67 -0.68 5.75
N THR A 155 14.21 -1.83 5.30
CA THR A 155 13.42 -2.83 4.58
C THR A 155 12.34 -3.45 5.46
N LEU A 156 12.64 -3.70 6.73
CA LEU A 156 11.67 -4.24 7.68
C LEU A 156 10.53 -3.25 7.92
N SER A 157 10.82 -1.96 8.04
CA SER A 157 9.80 -0.93 8.19
C SER A 157 8.93 -0.81 6.95
N VAL A 158 9.54 -0.72 5.76
CA VAL A 158 8.78 -0.61 4.50
C VAL A 158 7.94 -1.86 4.24
N ALA A 159 8.47 -3.06 4.49
CA ALA A 159 7.70 -4.30 4.38
C ALA A 159 6.58 -4.40 5.42
N GLY A 160 6.82 -3.89 6.62
CA GLY A 160 5.80 -3.80 7.67
C GLY A 160 4.63 -2.90 7.27
N ASN A 161 4.92 -1.84 6.54
CA ASN A 161 3.94 -0.85 6.11
C ASN A 161 2.87 -1.40 5.12
N ILE A 162 3.14 -2.57 4.50
CA ILE A 162 2.15 -3.27 3.67
C ILE A 162 0.96 -3.76 4.51
N PHE A 163 1.18 -4.09 5.78
CA PHE A 163 0.19 -4.71 6.66
C PHE A 163 -0.19 -3.85 7.86
N LEU A 164 0.75 -3.03 8.30
CA LEU A 164 0.61 -2.14 9.45
C LEU A 164 0.41 -0.70 8.96
N GLY A 165 -0.20 0.11 9.78
CA GLY A 165 -0.34 1.53 9.48
C GLY A 165 1.00 2.28 9.43
N GLN A 166 0.99 3.44 8.82
CA GLN A 166 2.16 4.32 8.68
C GLN A 166 2.81 4.71 10.03
N THR A 167 2.06 4.67 11.11
CA THR A 167 2.54 4.96 12.47
C THR A 167 3.11 3.73 13.17
N GLU A 168 2.58 2.55 12.86
CA GLU A 168 2.93 1.29 13.53
C GLU A 168 4.17 0.65 12.93
N SER A 169 4.33 0.74 11.63
CA SER A 169 5.47 0.14 10.93
C SER A 169 6.82 0.71 11.38
N PRO A 170 7.02 2.03 11.57
CA PRO A 170 8.26 2.57 12.13
C PRO A 170 8.52 2.12 13.58
N LEU A 171 7.48 1.81 14.35
CA LEU A 171 7.65 1.32 15.73
C LEU A 171 8.37 -0.04 15.78
N MET A 172 8.24 -0.86 14.74
CA MET A 172 8.96 -2.14 14.65
C MET A 172 10.48 -1.97 14.61
N VAL A 173 10.96 -0.86 14.09
CA VAL A 173 12.39 -0.55 13.96
C VAL A 173 12.88 0.44 15.02
N ARG A 174 12.02 0.83 15.96
CA ARG A 174 12.35 1.75 17.06
C ARG A 174 13.68 1.45 17.76
N PRO A 175 14.02 0.19 18.10
CA PRO A 175 15.30 -0.12 18.76
C PRO A 175 16.53 0.20 17.90
N PHE A 176 16.37 0.32 16.59
CA PHE A 176 17.45 0.53 15.64
C PHE A 176 17.59 1.99 15.20
N VAL A 177 16.57 2.84 15.44
CA VAL A 177 16.50 4.23 14.96
C VAL A 177 17.75 5.04 15.36
N SER A 178 18.26 4.87 16.58
CA SER A 178 19.45 5.59 17.05
C SER A 178 20.74 5.23 16.29
N LYS A 179 20.74 4.10 15.59
CA LYS A 179 21.90 3.60 14.81
C LYS A 179 21.70 3.74 13.30
N MET A 180 20.54 4.21 12.87
CA MET A 180 20.22 4.39 11.46
C MET A 180 20.92 5.61 10.88
N THR A 181 21.34 5.49 9.65
CA THR A 181 21.85 6.61 8.85
C THR A 181 20.69 7.55 8.46
N LYS A 182 21.01 8.78 8.09
CA LYS A 182 20.00 9.72 7.59
C LYS A 182 19.22 9.18 6.40
N SER A 183 19.88 8.45 5.50
CA SER A 183 19.23 7.87 4.32
C SER A 183 18.26 6.74 4.68
N GLU A 184 18.63 5.87 5.63
CA GLU A 184 17.74 4.83 6.15
C GLU A 184 16.50 5.43 6.84
N LEU A 185 16.71 6.46 7.66
CA LEU A 185 15.63 7.18 8.33
C LEU A 185 14.69 7.84 7.30
N MET A 186 15.26 8.46 6.25
CA MET A 186 14.49 9.05 5.17
C MET A 186 13.66 7.99 4.41
N ALA A 187 14.23 6.81 4.18
CA ALA A 187 13.51 5.70 3.54
C ALA A 187 12.32 5.24 4.39
N VAL A 188 12.49 5.13 5.72
CA VAL A 188 11.40 4.79 6.65
C VAL A 188 10.30 5.85 6.63
N MET A 189 10.66 7.13 6.65
CA MET A 189 9.71 8.23 6.59
C MET A 189 8.96 8.26 5.25
N THR A 190 9.69 8.14 4.14
CA THR A 190 9.08 8.12 2.80
C THR A 190 8.13 6.94 2.64
N GLY A 191 8.53 5.76 3.12
CA GLY A 191 7.68 4.57 3.12
C GLY A 191 6.41 4.77 3.94
N GLY A 192 6.48 5.46 5.08
CA GLY A 192 5.33 5.80 5.90
C GLY A 192 4.36 6.78 5.23
N PHE A 193 4.88 7.80 4.56
CA PHE A 193 4.03 8.80 3.87
C PHE A 193 3.48 8.33 2.52
N ALA A 194 4.03 7.28 1.93
CA ALA A 194 3.63 6.77 0.61
C ALA A 194 2.46 5.76 0.65
N THR A 195 1.88 5.48 1.82
CA THR A 195 0.77 4.53 2.03
C THR A 195 -0.53 5.18 2.36
#